data_874bbebf4a0ab0272d6b0453683dd83a
#
_entry.id   874bbebf4a0ab0272d6b0453683dd83a
#
_cell.length_a   1.000
_cell.length_b   1.000
_cell.length_c   1.000
_cell.angle_alpha   90.00
_cell.angle_beta   90.00
_cell.angle_gamma   90.00
#
_symmetry.space_group_name_H-M   'P 1'
#
loop_
_entity.id
_entity.type
_entity.pdbx_description
1 polymer ?
#
loop_
_entity_poly.entity_id
_entity_poly.type
_entity_poly.pdbx_seq_one_letter_code
_entity_poly.pdbx_strand_id
1 'polypeptide(L)'
;MDELLNITEENLRKILTTVRTTGSIDLIYYEPIILCHRIERFMQLNGYASAAMLVEKMMHDKKFADFFLERLRVSTTEMFRDPQMWKELEQNVFDKFRSESVIKIWVPDICGDDELNSLLVLLEKNSLLKKSMVYATCFFNSGLQEAANYEAESKKMEVGIDNYKKAFPDKSNLEDYFNKIDKSYIFSKKLLEQVIFIKHNIFTEAPPDMGFNLILFRNRALNYNLQTRKSCFERLYQSLLPGGFFVIGIGENLHGLDSSVRFMANSKTENIFKKL
;
A
#
# COMPACT_ATOMS: atom_id res chain seq x y z
N MET A 1 18.84 -1.30 -28.21
CA MET A 1 19.49 -2.14 -27.19
C MET A 1 19.99 -1.12 -26.16
N ASP A 2 19.09 -0.80 -25.21
CA ASP A 2 19.39 0.20 -24.19
C ASP A 2 20.48 -0.33 -23.29
N GLU A 3 21.60 0.36 -23.24
CA GLU A 3 22.64 0.12 -22.23
C GLU A 3 21.94 0.30 -20.86
N LEU A 4 21.81 -0.80 -20.12
CA LEU A 4 21.37 -0.78 -18.74
C LEU A 4 22.33 0.12 -17.96
N LEU A 5 21.86 1.26 -17.49
CA LEU A 5 22.58 2.11 -16.56
C LEU A 5 22.79 1.29 -15.27
N ASN A 6 23.93 0.59 -15.18
CA ASN A 6 24.28 -0.18 -14.00
C ASN A 6 24.63 0.77 -12.86
N ILE A 7 23.74 0.92 -11.89
CA ILE A 7 24.06 1.65 -10.67
C ILE A 7 25.02 0.82 -9.84
N THR A 8 26.27 1.29 -9.77
CA THR A 8 27.29 0.68 -8.91
C THR A 8 26.97 0.89 -7.44
N GLU A 9 27.52 0.06 -6.57
CA GLU A 9 27.36 0.21 -5.12
C GLU A 9 27.81 1.59 -4.62
N GLU A 10 28.86 2.16 -5.19
CA GLU A 10 29.34 3.50 -4.87
C GLU A 10 28.32 4.58 -5.26
N ASN A 11 27.73 4.46 -6.46
CA ASN A 11 26.69 5.38 -6.92
C ASN A 11 25.44 5.29 -6.07
N LEU A 12 25.01 4.08 -5.71
CA LEU A 12 23.89 3.89 -4.79
C LEU A 12 24.15 4.58 -3.44
N ARG A 13 25.32 4.37 -2.84
CA ARG A 13 25.69 5.04 -1.58
C ARG A 13 25.64 6.57 -1.69
N LYS A 14 26.12 7.14 -2.78
CA LYS A 14 26.05 8.60 -3.01
C LYS A 14 24.60 9.07 -3.09
N ILE A 15 23.73 8.37 -3.81
CA ILE A 15 22.31 8.69 -3.91
C ILE A 15 21.63 8.59 -2.53
N LEU A 16 21.85 7.50 -1.79
CA LEU A 16 21.29 7.31 -0.44
C LEU A 16 21.72 8.42 0.51
N THR A 17 23.00 8.79 0.51
CA THR A 17 23.53 9.87 1.35
C THR A 17 22.90 11.21 0.97
N THR A 18 22.77 11.49 -0.32
CA THR A 18 22.15 12.74 -0.81
C THR A 18 20.68 12.80 -0.40
N VAL A 19 19.91 11.73 -0.63
CA VAL A 19 18.50 11.64 -0.22
C VAL A 19 18.35 11.87 1.28
N ARG A 20 19.21 11.26 2.10
CA ARG A 20 19.17 11.42 3.57
C ARG A 20 19.42 12.86 4.02
N THR A 21 20.21 13.63 3.27
CA THR A 21 20.55 15.03 3.61
C THR A 21 19.60 16.05 3.01
N THR A 22 18.99 15.75 1.89
CA THR A 22 18.14 16.68 1.12
C THR A 22 16.67 16.31 1.11
N GLY A 23 16.37 15.01 1.19
CA GLY A 23 15.01 14.46 1.14
C GLY A 23 14.35 14.35 2.51
N SER A 24 13.09 13.96 2.49
CA SER A 24 12.25 13.85 3.68
C SER A 24 12.11 12.42 4.21
N ILE A 25 12.61 11.40 3.50
CA ILE A 25 12.59 9.98 3.90
C ILE A 25 13.96 9.34 3.63
N ASP A 26 14.36 8.40 4.49
CA ASP A 26 15.57 7.62 4.29
C ASP A 26 15.26 6.35 3.48
N LEU A 27 16.03 6.10 2.44
CA LEU A 27 15.89 4.92 1.58
C LEU A 27 16.62 3.68 2.15
N ILE A 28 17.27 3.77 3.30
CA ILE A 28 17.95 2.66 3.97
C ILE A 28 17.02 1.50 4.32
N TYR A 29 15.73 1.76 4.38
CA TYR A 29 14.68 0.79 4.71
C TYR A 29 14.36 -0.19 3.58
N TYR A 30 14.78 0.14 2.36
CA TYR A 30 14.46 -0.64 1.16
C TYR A 30 15.54 -1.66 0.81
N GLU A 31 15.15 -2.69 0.05
CA GLU A 31 16.07 -3.67 -0.49
C GLU A 31 16.95 -3.03 -1.57
N PRO A 32 18.31 -3.08 -1.45
CA PRO A 32 19.22 -2.37 -2.36
C PRO A 32 19.02 -2.71 -3.84
N ILE A 33 18.83 -3.97 -4.16
CA ILE A 33 18.62 -4.45 -5.54
C ILE A 33 17.35 -3.81 -6.16
N ILE A 34 16.28 -3.75 -5.38
CA ILE A 34 15.01 -3.14 -5.84
C ILE A 34 15.17 -1.64 -6.02
N LEU A 35 15.90 -0.99 -5.12
CA LEU A 35 16.23 0.44 -5.25
C LEU A 35 17.03 0.71 -6.53
N CYS A 36 18.07 -0.05 -6.81
CA CYS A 36 18.87 0.12 -8.02
C CYS A 36 17.97 0.09 -9.26
N HIS A 37 17.16 -0.94 -9.44
CA HIS A 37 16.26 -1.05 -10.59
C HIS A 37 15.30 0.12 -10.72
N ARG A 38 14.77 0.63 -9.61
CA ARG A 38 13.85 1.78 -9.61
C ARG A 38 14.54 3.08 -9.95
N ILE A 39 15.73 3.28 -9.39
CA ILE A 39 16.55 4.46 -9.69
C ILE A 39 16.95 4.46 -11.16
N GLU A 40 17.40 3.33 -11.68
CA GLU A 40 17.75 3.16 -13.11
C GLU A 40 16.54 3.49 -13.99
N ARG A 41 15.37 2.92 -13.69
CA ARG A 41 14.14 3.22 -14.43
C ARG A 41 13.76 4.70 -14.35
N PHE A 42 13.89 5.32 -13.17
CA PHE A 42 13.64 6.74 -13.01
C PHE A 42 14.60 7.57 -13.87
N MET A 43 15.89 7.25 -13.86
CA MET A 43 16.91 7.93 -14.66
C MET A 43 16.62 7.81 -16.16
N GLN A 44 16.30 6.61 -16.64
CA GLN A 44 15.91 6.38 -18.05
C GLN A 44 14.69 7.23 -18.47
N LEU A 45 13.62 7.19 -17.67
CA LEU A 45 12.37 7.92 -17.97
C LEU A 45 12.54 9.45 -17.94
N ASN A 46 13.52 9.95 -17.18
CA ASN A 46 13.74 11.40 -17.00
C ASN A 46 15.03 11.91 -17.69
N GLY A 47 15.70 11.08 -18.48
CA GLY A 47 16.86 11.48 -19.30
C GLY A 47 18.13 11.74 -18.50
N TYR A 48 18.31 11.13 -17.32
CA TYR A 48 19.56 11.22 -16.55
C TYR A 48 20.59 10.21 -17.06
N ALA A 49 21.64 10.69 -17.68
CA ALA A 49 22.69 9.83 -18.23
C ALA A 49 23.64 9.24 -17.17
N SER A 50 23.68 9.80 -15.95
CA SER A 50 24.54 9.30 -14.88
C SER A 50 23.97 9.58 -13.49
N ALA A 51 24.35 8.75 -12.51
CA ALA A 51 24.02 8.96 -11.11
C ALA A 51 24.55 10.30 -10.57
N ALA A 52 25.69 10.79 -11.09
CA ALA A 52 26.25 12.08 -10.69
C ALA A 52 25.31 13.24 -11.04
N MET A 53 24.70 13.24 -12.23
CA MET A 53 23.73 14.26 -12.64
C MET A 53 22.47 14.24 -11.74
N LEU A 54 22.00 13.04 -11.37
CA LEU A 54 20.87 12.88 -10.47
C LEU A 54 21.19 13.43 -9.07
N VAL A 55 22.35 13.09 -8.52
CA VAL A 55 22.85 13.58 -7.22
C VAL A 55 22.98 15.10 -7.23
N GLU A 56 23.62 15.67 -8.23
CA GLU A 56 23.76 17.12 -8.38
C GLU A 56 22.42 17.83 -8.39
N LYS A 57 21.46 17.31 -9.18
CA LYS A 57 20.10 17.87 -9.21
C LYS A 57 19.41 17.83 -7.85
N MET A 58 19.50 16.73 -7.11
CA MET A 58 18.92 16.61 -5.77
C MET A 58 19.57 17.56 -4.75
N MET A 59 20.88 17.78 -4.83
CA MET A 59 21.60 18.67 -3.93
C MET A 59 21.16 20.14 -4.09
N HIS A 60 20.84 20.56 -5.30
CA HIS A 60 20.47 21.94 -5.62
C HIS A 60 18.97 22.20 -5.63
N ASP A 61 18.14 21.15 -5.62
CA ASP A 61 16.67 21.27 -5.70
C ASP A 61 15.98 20.30 -4.77
N LYS A 62 15.61 20.79 -3.57
CA LYS A 62 14.91 19.99 -2.57
C LYS A 62 13.54 19.49 -3.06
N LYS A 63 12.82 20.28 -3.86
CA LYS A 63 11.53 19.84 -4.43
C LYS A 63 11.72 18.68 -5.40
N PHE A 64 12.83 18.69 -6.13
CA PHE A 64 13.19 17.58 -6.98
C PHE A 64 13.56 16.33 -6.18
N ALA A 65 14.26 16.47 -5.04
CA ALA A 65 14.55 15.32 -4.17
C ALA A 65 13.26 14.66 -3.64
N ASP A 66 12.28 15.44 -3.23
CA ASP A 66 10.96 14.93 -2.81
C ASP A 66 10.21 14.29 -3.98
N PHE A 67 10.21 14.93 -5.17
CA PHE A 67 9.63 14.34 -6.39
C PHE A 67 10.28 13.00 -6.76
N PHE A 68 11.60 12.91 -6.70
CA PHE A 68 12.33 11.67 -6.93
C PHE A 68 11.87 10.57 -5.98
N LEU A 69 11.80 10.86 -4.68
CA LEU A 69 11.34 9.92 -3.66
C LEU A 69 9.90 9.44 -3.91
N GLU A 70 9.01 10.34 -4.29
CA GLU A 70 7.63 10.00 -4.64
C GLU A 70 7.58 9.02 -5.83
N ARG A 71 8.43 9.21 -6.84
CA ARG A 71 8.50 8.35 -8.03
C ARG A 71 9.12 6.98 -7.76
N LEU A 72 9.86 6.80 -6.67
CA LEU A 72 10.36 5.50 -6.24
C LEU A 72 9.29 4.66 -5.50
N ARG A 73 8.15 5.24 -5.16
CA ARG A 73 7.06 4.52 -4.47
C ARG A 73 6.48 3.40 -5.35
N VAL A 74 5.94 2.39 -4.68
CA VAL A 74 5.17 1.32 -5.33
C VAL A 74 3.70 1.63 -5.19
N SER A 75 3.00 1.80 -6.30
CA SER A 75 1.54 1.81 -6.28
C SER A 75 0.98 0.40 -6.43
N THR A 76 -0.13 0.12 -5.77
CA THR A 76 -1.01 -0.98 -6.17
C THR A 76 -1.56 -0.66 -7.56
N THR A 77 -1.57 -1.65 -8.44
CA THR A 77 -1.79 -1.41 -9.87
C THR A 77 -3.23 -1.60 -10.31
N GLU A 78 -4.08 -2.24 -9.48
CA GLU A 78 -5.43 -2.64 -9.87
C GLU A 78 -6.34 -2.88 -8.66
N MET A 79 -7.61 -2.57 -8.83
CA MET A 79 -8.64 -2.90 -7.84
C MET A 79 -8.90 -4.41 -7.80
N PHE A 80 -9.25 -4.89 -6.62
CA PHE A 80 -9.55 -6.31 -6.34
C PHE A 80 -8.45 -7.28 -6.80
N ARG A 81 -7.19 -6.81 -6.80
CA ARG A 81 -6.04 -7.66 -7.06
C ARG A 81 -6.07 -8.88 -6.13
N ASP A 82 -5.75 -10.07 -6.70
CA ASP A 82 -5.89 -11.36 -6.04
C ASP A 82 -7.34 -11.63 -5.60
N PRO A 83 -8.28 -11.83 -6.54
CA PRO A 83 -9.73 -11.91 -6.28
C PRO A 83 -10.14 -12.89 -5.19
N GLN A 84 -9.43 -14.02 -5.08
CA GLN A 84 -9.72 -15.06 -4.08
C GLN A 84 -9.50 -14.52 -2.65
N MET A 85 -8.48 -13.68 -2.44
CA MET A 85 -8.24 -13.04 -1.14
C MET A 85 -9.44 -12.19 -0.69
N TRP A 86 -10.02 -11.40 -1.59
CA TRP A 86 -11.18 -10.55 -1.29
C TRP A 86 -12.42 -11.37 -0.96
N LYS A 87 -12.61 -12.48 -1.68
CA LYS A 87 -13.69 -13.45 -1.39
C LYS A 87 -13.54 -14.06 -0.01
N GLU A 88 -12.35 -14.52 0.34
CA GLU A 88 -12.08 -15.09 1.66
C GLU A 88 -12.14 -14.06 2.78
N LEU A 89 -11.71 -12.82 2.54
CA LEU A 89 -11.86 -11.73 3.48
C LEU A 89 -13.34 -11.49 3.81
N GLU A 90 -14.22 -11.46 2.78
CA GLU A 90 -15.66 -11.34 2.97
C GLU A 90 -16.22 -12.50 3.80
N GLN A 91 -15.91 -13.73 3.42
CA GLN A 91 -16.51 -14.93 4.01
C GLN A 91 -15.99 -15.27 5.41
N ASN A 92 -14.70 -15.07 5.64
CA ASN A 92 -14.04 -15.60 6.85
C ASN A 92 -13.70 -14.52 7.89
N VAL A 93 -13.69 -13.23 7.49
CA VAL A 93 -13.33 -12.12 8.38
C VAL A 93 -14.53 -11.22 8.65
N PHE A 94 -15.23 -10.77 7.61
CA PHE A 94 -16.32 -9.79 7.77
C PHE A 94 -17.52 -10.33 8.55
N ASP A 95 -17.79 -11.63 8.51
CA ASP A 95 -18.83 -12.23 9.34
C ASP A 95 -18.55 -12.02 10.84
N LYS A 96 -17.28 -12.02 11.25
CA LYS A 96 -16.89 -11.75 12.65
C LYS A 96 -17.08 -10.29 13.02
N PHE A 97 -17.04 -9.39 12.05
CA PHE A 97 -17.25 -7.96 12.28
C PHE A 97 -18.73 -7.55 12.41
N ARG A 98 -19.67 -8.45 12.07
CA ARG A 98 -21.10 -8.14 12.14
C ARG A 98 -21.56 -7.78 13.56
N SER A 99 -20.97 -8.42 14.57
CA SER A 99 -21.27 -8.18 15.99
C SER A 99 -20.56 -6.96 16.59
N GLU A 100 -19.53 -6.43 15.91
CA GLU A 100 -18.77 -5.28 16.39
C GLU A 100 -19.59 -4.00 16.26
N SER A 101 -19.52 -3.14 17.28
CA SER A 101 -20.14 -1.81 17.25
C SER A 101 -19.31 -0.81 16.42
N VAL A 102 -17.99 -0.93 16.47
CA VAL A 102 -17.03 -0.13 15.72
C VAL A 102 -15.93 -1.06 15.19
N ILE A 103 -15.58 -0.90 13.93
CA ILE A 103 -14.51 -1.67 13.27
C ILE A 103 -13.38 -0.70 12.93
N LYS A 104 -12.20 -0.89 13.54
CA LYS A 104 -11.00 -0.13 13.20
C LYS A 104 -10.18 -0.90 12.16
N ILE A 105 -9.94 -0.27 11.03
CA ILE A 105 -9.15 -0.86 9.93
C ILE A 105 -7.99 0.07 9.58
N TRP A 106 -6.82 -0.49 9.36
CA TRP A 106 -5.65 0.27 8.92
C TRP A 106 -5.13 -0.24 7.58
N VAL A 107 -4.96 0.68 6.64
CA VAL A 107 -4.29 0.47 5.35
C VAL A 107 -3.03 1.34 5.34
N PRO A 108 -1.87 0.78 5.76
CA PRO A 108 -0.62 1.52 5.85
C PRO A 108 0.01 1.75 4.48
N ASP A 109 0.77 2.87 4.37
CA ASP A 109 1.63 3.21 3.23
C ASP A 109 0.88 3.18 1.88
N ILE A 110 -0.31 3.81 1.84
CA ILE A 110 -1.13 3.89 0.64
C ILE A 110 -0.43 4.68 -0.48
N CYS A 111 -0.69 4.31 -1.72
CA CYS A 111 -0.15 4.98 -2.91
C CYS A 111 -1.10 4.81 -4.10
N GLY A 112 -1.89 5.82 -4.42
CA GLY A 112 -2.82 5.83 -5.56
C GLY A 112 -4.00 4.85 -5.47
N ASP A 113 -4.47 4.46 -4.43
CA ASP A 113 -4.84 3.29 -3.69
C ASP A 113 -6.07 2.50 -4.17
N ASP A 114 -5.81 1.61 -5.13
CA ASP A 114 -6.77 0.60 -5.58
C ASP A 114 -7.19 -0.36 -4.45
N GLU A 115 -6.30 -0.65 -3.50
CA GLU A 115 -6.57 -1.54 -2.37
C GLU A 115 -7.53 -0.92 -1.36
N LEU A 116 -7.31 0.37 -0.99
CA LEU A 116 -8.22 1.12 -0.13
C LEU A 116 -9.63 1.17 -0.74
N ASN A 117 -9.73 1.51 -2.04
CA ASN A 117 -11.02 1.61 -2.71
C ASN A 117 -11.72 0.25 -2.82
N SER A 118 -10.97 -0.83 -3.07
CA SER A 118 -11.52 -2.19 -3.05
C SER A 118 -12.08 -2.57 -1.68
N LEU A 119 -11.36 -2.20 -0.60
CA LEU A 119 -11.82 -2.41 0.77
C LEU A 119 -13.11 -1.63 1.05
N LEU A 120 -13.19 -0.35 0.66
CA LEU A 120 -14.37 0.50 0.89
C LEU A 120 -15.60 -0.03 0.16
N VAL A 121 -15.44 -0.45 -1.11
CA VAL A 121 -16.50 -1.13 -1.87
C VAL A 121 -16.97 -2.39 -1.13
N LEU A 122 -16.04 -3.21 -0.65
CA LEU A 122 -16.39 -4.44 0.03
C LEU A 122 -17.09 -4.19 1.39
N LEU A 123 -16.67 -3.17 2.14
CA LEU A 123 -17.32 -2.75 3.39
C LEU A 123 -18.74 -2.24 3.15
N GLU A 124 -18.94 -1.40 2.13
CA GLU A 124 -20.28 -0.85 1.79
C GLU A 124 -21.22 -1.98 1.37
N LYS A 125 -20.78 -2.85 0.48
CA LYS A 125 -21.53 -4.02 0.02
C LYS A 125 -21.98 -4.94 1.15
N ASN A 126 -21.21 -5.04 2.22
CA ASN A 126 -21.52 -5.85 3.39
C ASN A 126 -22.23 -5.06 4.52
N SER A 127 -22.60 -3.80 4.27
CA SER A 127 -23.23 -2.89 5.25
C SER A 127 -22.37 -2.68 6.52
N LEU A 128 -21.04 -2.77 6.36
CA LEU A 128 -20.07 -2.58 7.44
C LEU A 128 -19.44 -1.17 7.42
N LEU A 129 -19.50 -0.45 6.29
CA LEU A 129 -18.80 0.81 6.11
C LEU A 129 -19.16 1.86 7.17
N LYS A 130 -20.45 2.04 7.47
CA LYS A 130 -20.93 3.06 8.42
C LYS A 130 -20.43 2.88 9.85
N LYS A 131 -20.04 1.67 10.24
CA LYS A 131 -19.45 1.39 11.55
C LYS A 131 -17.94 1.16 11.50
N SER A 132 -17.31 1.39 10.33
CA SER A 132 -15.89 1.28 10.16
C SER A 132 -15.20 2.64 10.28
N MET A 133 -14.06 2.66 10.95
CA MET A 133 -13.08 3.74 10.96
C MET A 133 -11.86 3.25 10.17
N VAL A 134 -11.68 3.76 8.95
CA VAL A 134 -10.60 3.31 8.05
C VAL A 134 -9.46 4.31 8.09
N TYR A 135 -8.35 3.92 8.70
CA TYR A 135 -7.11 4.70 8.73
C TYR A 135 -6.30 4.40 7.46
N ALA A 136 -6.14 5.39 6.63
CA ALA A 136 -5.32 5.32 5.42
C ALA A 136 -4.09 6.21 5.59
N THR A 137 -2.89 5.61 5.66
CA THR A 137 -1.70 6.37 6.00
C THR A 137 -0.67 6.35 4.88
N CYS A 138 0.00 7.50 4.67
CA CYS A 138 1.07 7.66 3.71
C CYS A 138 2.07 8.69 4.20
N PHE A 139 3.36 8.48 3.89
CA PHE A 139 4.38 9.47 4.18
C PHE A 139 4.23 10.75 3.33
N PHE A 140 3.84 10.60 2.06
CA PHE A 140 3.71 11.71 1.12
C PHE A 140 2.29 12.25 1.08
N ASN A 141 2.17 13.58 1.17
CA ASN A 141 0.88 14.27 1.04
C ASN A 141 0.22 14.04 -0.34
N SER A 142 1.04 13.96 -1.41
CA SER A 142 0.56 13.64 -2.75
C SER A 142 -0.19 12.31 -2.80
N GLY A 143 0.34 11.26 -2.16
CA GLY A 143 -0.33 9.97 -2.10
C GLY A 143 -1.66 9.99 -1.35
N LEU A 144 -1.77 10.79 -0.27
CA LEU A 144 -3.04 11.02 0.41
C LEU A 144 -4.04 11.76 -0.48
N GLN A 145 -3.57 12.78 -1.22
CA GLN A 145 -4.40 13.54 -2.16
C GLN A 145 -4.86 12.69 -3.35
N GLU A 146 -3.97 11.86 -3.91
CA GLU A 146 -4.31 10.91 -4.96
C GLU A 146 -5.40 9.92 -4.51
N ALA A 147 -5.27 9.35 -3.31
CA ALA A 147 -6.26 8.44 -2.76
C ALA A 147 -7.61 9.13 -2.45
N ALA A 148 -7.57 10.36 -1.90
CA ALA A 148 -8.78 11.14 -1.61
C ALA A 148 -9.52 11.64 -2.87
N ASN A 149 -8.83 11.68 -4.02
CA ASN A 149 -9.39 12.11 -5.30
C ASN A 149 -9.20 11.03 -6.38
N TYR A 150 -9.34 9.78 -6.00
CA TYR A 150 -9.05 8.66 -6.88
C TYR A 150 -9.87 8.69 -8.16
N GLU A 151 -9.13 8.57 -9.26
CA GLU A 151 -9.63 8.49 -10.62
C GLU A 151 -8.96 7.32 -11.36
N ALA A 152 -9.74 6.51 -12.04
CA ALA A 152 -9.26 5.42 -12.85
C ALA A 152 -9.57 5.67 -14.33
N GLU A 153 -8.58 5.48 -15.18
CA GLU A 153 -8.81 5.41 -16.64
C GLU A 153 -9.57 4.14 -17.01
N SER A 154 -10.27 4.15 -18.14
CA SER A 154 -11.10 3.03 -18.61
C SER A 154 -10.36 1.70 -18.60
N LYS A 155 -9.11 1.65 -19.10
CA LYS A 155 -8.31 0.42 -19.13
C LYS A 155 -8.02 -0.15 -17.74
N LYS A 156 -7.75 0.70 -16.78
CA LYS A 156 -7.51 0.30 -15.38
C LYS A 156 -8.81 -0.19 -14.75
N MET A 157 -9.92 0.48 -15.05
CA MET A 157 -11.24 0.11 -14.57
C MET A 157 -11.71 -1.24 -15.12
N GLU A 158 -11.45 -1.55 -16.40
CA GLU A 158 -11.75 -2.86 -17.00
C GLU A 158 -11.10 -4.01 -16.22
N VAL A 159 -9.81 -3.87 -15.87
CA VAL A 159 -9.11 -4.87 -15.06
C VAL A 159 -9.74 -5.01 -13.66
N GLY A 160 -10.10 -3.90 -13.03
CA GLY A 160 -10.79 -3.90 -11.73
C GLY A 160 -12.15 -4.60 -11.79
N ILE A 161 -12.93 -4.36 -12.84
CA ILE A 161 -14.24 -5.01 -13.09
C ILE A 161 -14.07 -6.52 -13.25
N ASP A 162 -13.08 -6.95 -14.03
CA ASP A 162 -12.80 -8.37 -14.23
C ASP A 162 -12.40 -9.07 -12.94
N ASN A 163 -11.54 -8.44 -12.13
CA ASN A 163 -11.14 -8.94 -10.83
C ASN A 163 -12.34 -9.01 -9.86
N TYR A 164 -13.17 -7.97 -9.83
CA TYR A 164 -14.38 -7.93 -9.01
C TYR A 164 -15.35 -9.04 -9.36
N LYS A 165 -15.61 -9.27 -10.66
CA LYS A 165 -16.47 -10.37 -11.14
C LYS A 165 -15.92 -11.75 -10.77
N LYS A 166 -14.60 -11.94 -10.83
CA LYS A 166 -13.95 -13.19 -10.40
C LYS A 166 -14.14 -13.44 -8.90
N ALA A 167 -14.06 -12.39 -8.06
CA ALA A 167 -14.30 -12.50 -6.62
C ALA A 167 -15.80 -12.70 -6.31
N PHE A 168 -16.68 -12.01 -7.02
CA PHE A 168 -18.11 -11.85 -6.69
C PHE A 168 -19.01 -11.96 -7.94
N PRO A 169 -19.15 -13.15 -8.57
CA PRO A 169 -19.83 -13.30 -9.87
C PRO A 169 -21.31 -12.92 -9.85
N ASP A 170 -21.99 -13.06 -8.72
CA ASP A 170 -23.46 -12.90 -8.60
C ASP A 170 -23.85 -11.56 -7.95
N LYS A 171 -22.96 -10.58 -7.91
CA LYS A 171 -23.18 -9.35 -7.15
C LYS A 171 -23.15 -8.09 -8.04
N SER A 172 -23.53 -6.94 -7.43
CA SER A 172 -23.57 -5.61 -8.06
C SER A 172 -22.32 -5.28 -8.87
N ASN A 173 -22.46 -4.38 -9.82
CA ASN A 173 -21.34 -3.96 -10.66
C ASN A 173 -20.37 -3.07 -9.87
N LEU A 174 -19.07 -3.22 -10.11
CA LEU A 174 -18.05 -2.33 -9.53
C LEU A 174 -18.27 -0.87 -9.95
N GLU A 175 -18.78 -0.65 -11.16
CA GLU A 175 -19.07 0.68 -11.71
C GLU A 175 -20.09 1.48 -10.90
N ASP A 176 -20.97 0.82 -10.13
CA ASP A 176 -21.98 1.48 -9.29
C ASP A 176 -21.36 2.36 -8.18
N TYR A 177 -20.09 2.16 -7.87
CA TYR A 177 -19.32 2.93 -6.90
C TYR A 177 -18.54 4.09 -7.51
N PHE A 178 -18.71 4.36 -8.80
CA PHE A 178 -18.01 5.39 -9.54
C PHE A 178 -18.96 6.31 -10.31
N ASN A 179 -18.52 7.55 -10.51
CA ASN A 179 -19.11 8.46 -11.47
C ASN A 179 -18.27 8.44 -12.75
N LYS A 180 -18.84 8.02 -13.84
CA LYS A 180 -18.16 8.01 -15.14
C LYS A 180 -18.27 9.37 -15.81
N ILE A 181 -17.12 9.96 -16.15
CA ILE A 181 -17.01 11.20 -16.93
C ILE A 181 -16.05 10.91 -18.10
N ASP A 182 -16.57 10.92 -19.31
CA ASP A 182 -15.83 10.56 -20.52
C ASP A 182 -15.14 9.19 -20.41
N LYS A 183 -13.80 9.20 -20.33
CA LYS A 183 -12.96 7.99 -20.19
C LYS A 183 -12.49 7.73 -18.78
N SER A 184 -12.90 8.56 -17.83
CA SER A 184 -12.49 8.52 -16.44
C SER A 184 -13.60 8.03 -15.54
N TYR A 185 -13.23 7.28 -14.52
CA TYR A 185 -14.11 6.79 -13.46
C TYR A 185 -13.66 7.40 -12.13
N ILE A 186 -14.46 8.31 -11.60
CA ILE A 186 -14.20 9.02 -10.34
C ILE A 186 -14.84 8.26 -9.20
N PHE A 187 -14.04 7.84 -8.21
CA PHE A 187 -14.54 7.10 -7.06
C PHE A 187 -15.51 7.91 -6.21
N SER A 188 -16.53 7.27 -5.69
CA SER A 188 -17.58 7.93 -4.89
C SER A 188 -17.03 8.55 -3.60
N LYS A 189 -17.10 9.87 -3.48
CA LYS A 189 -16.66 10.60 -2.27
C LYS A 189 -17.40 10.18 -1.01
N LYS A 190 -18.63 9.71 -1.13
CA LYS A 190 -19.43 9.21 -0.01
C LYS A 190 -18.77 8.02 0.68
N LEU A 191 -18.07 7.15 -0.07
CA LEU A 191 -17.35 6.01 0.51
C LEU A 191 -16.09 6.45 1.27
N LEU A 192 -15.52 7.59 0.88
CA LEU A 192 -14.33 8.15 1.52
C LEU A 192 -14.63 8.90 2.84
N GLU A 193 -15.89 9.18 3.16
CA GLU A 193 -16.28 9.87 4.41
C GLU A 193 -15.87 9.11 5.68
N GLN A 194 -15.68 7.79 5.58
CA GLN A 194 -15.25 6.93 6.70
C GLN A 194 -13.72 6.77 6.76
N VAL A 195 -12.99 7.45 5.88
CA VAL A 195 -11.52 7.33 5.79
C VAL A 195 -10.85 8.48 6.53
N ILE A 196 -9.94 8.12 7.43
CA ILE A 196 -9.08 9.05 8.17
C ILE A 196 -7.71 9.02 7.47
N PHE A 197 -7.45 10.03 6.65
CA PHE A 197 -6.18 10.19 5.94
C PHE A 197 -5.13 10.81 6.87
N ILE A 198 -4.01 10.12 7.09
CA ILE A 198 -2.97 10.57 8.02
C ILE A 198 -1.61 10.52 7.32
N LYS A 199 -0.86 11.63 7.40
CA LYS A 199 0.57 11.62 7.06
C LYS A 199 1.31 10.83 8.13
N HIS A 200 1.98 9.75 7.72
CA HIS A 200 2.60 8.81 8.65
C HIS A 200 3.80 8.11 8.01
N ASN A 201 4.90 8.07 8.76
CA ASN A 201 6.08 7.32 8.38
C ASN A 201 6.05 5.94 9.07
N ILE A 202 5.70 4.90 8.30
CA ILE A 202 5.61 3.53 8.81
C ILE A 202 6.94 2.99 9.36
N PHE A 203 8.08 3.57 8.95
CA PHE A 203 9.39 3.10 9.40
C PHE A 203 9.78 3.62 10.78
N THR A 204 9.36 4.84 11.14
CA THR A 204 9.88 5.56 12.32
C THR A 204 8.83 5.98 13.33
N GLU A 205 7.56 6.12 12.90
CA GLU A 205 6.50 6.61 13.78
C GLU A 205 5.71 5.46 14.42
N ALA A 206 5.11 5.75 15.57
CA ALA A 206 4.16 4.84 16.21
C ALA A 206 2.91 4.66 15.34
N PRO A 207 2.19 3.54 15.44
CA PRO A 207 0.92 3.35 14.73
C PRO A 207 -0.04 4.52 14.98
N PRO A 208 -0.88 4.90 14.01
CA PRO A 208 -1.77 6.07 14.13
C PRO A 208 -2.87 5.87 15.19
N ASP A 209 -3.14 4.64 15.54
CA ASP A 209 -4.04 4.21 16.63
C ASP A 209 -3.66 2.78 17.06
N MET A 210 -4.33 2.28 18.09
CA MET A 210 -4.20 0.90 18.56
C MET A 210 -5.53 0.17 18.53
N GLY A 211 -5.47 -1.15 18.58
CA GLY A 211 -6.68 -1.95 18.64
C GLY A 211 -7.39 -2.10 17.29
N PHE A 212 -6.62 -2.29 16.23
CA PHE A 212 -7.18 -2.54 14.89
C PHE A 212 -7.80 -3.94 14.79
N ASN A 213 -9.00 -4.02 14.23
CA ASN A 213 -9.65 -5.28 13.90
C ASN A 213 -9.05 -5.92 12.63
N LEU A 214 -8.55 -5.07 11.70
CA LEU A 214 -7.97 -5.49 10.43
C LEU A 214 -6.84 -4.55 10.03
N ILE A 215 -5.74 -5.12 9.54
CA ILE A 215 -4.68 -4.39 8.85
C ILE A 215 -4.48 -5.03 7.47
N LEU A 216 -4.59 -4.21 6.40
CA LEU A 216 -4.24 -4.59 5.04
C LEU A 216 -2.87 -4.00 4.69
N PHE A 217 -1.85 -4.85 4.56
CA PHE A 217 -0.50 -4.42 4.22
C PHE A 217 0.08 -5.32 3.13
N ARG A 218 -0.45 -5.22 1.92
CA ARG A 218 -0.18 -6.15 0.83
C ARG A 218 0.82 -5.62 -0.18
N ASN A 219 1.75 -6.47 -0.58
CA ASN A 219 2.76 -6.22 -1.63
C ASN A 219 3.70 -5.02 -1.39
N ARG A 220 3.73 -4.48 -0.18
CA ARG A 220 4.58 -3.34 0.20
C ARG A 220 5.89 -3.79 0.81
N ALA A 221 5.84 -4.79 1.70
CA ALA A 221 7.01 -5.31 2.39
C ALA A 221 8.00 -6.05 1.47
N LEU A 222 7.58 -6.44 0.28
CA LEU A 222 8.47 -7.00 -0.76
C LEU A 222 9.63 -6.06 -1.13
N ASN A 223 9.42 -4.75 -0.95
CA ASN A 223 10.41 -3.73 -1.29
C ASN A 223 11.36 -3.41 -0.14
N TYR A 224 11.05 -3.89 1.06
CA TYR A 224 11.82 -3.58 2.27
C TYR A 224 12.91 -4.62 2.50
N ASN A 225 14.06 -4.18 3.00
CA ASN A 225 15.07 -5.12 3.46
C ASN A 225 14.53 -5.96 4.64
N LEU A 226 15.20 -7.08 4.92
CA LEU A 226 14.73 -8.06 5.91
C LEU A 226 14.50 -7.45 7.29
N GLN A 227 15.41 -6.59 7.77
CA GLN A 227 15.31 -5.98 9.09
C GLN A 227 14.11 -5.02 9.18
N THR A 228 13.93 -4.20 8.15
CA THR A 228 12.79 -3.27 8.06
C THR A 228 11.47 -4.03 8.03
N ARG A 229 11.39 -5.11 7.23
CA ARG A 229 10.20 -5.95 7.12
C ARG A 229 9.80 -6.52 8.48
N LYS A 230 10.76 -7.09 9.22
CA LYS A 230 10.54 -7.61 10.58
C LYS A 230 9.99 -6.52 11.50
N SER A 231 10.69 -5.40 11.61
CA SER A 231 10.27 -4.29 12.48
C SER A 231 8.89 -3.73 12.13
N CYS A 232 8.57 -3.63 10.84
CA CYS A 232 7.23 -3.21 10.39
C CYS A 232 6.17 -4.23 10.81
N PHE A 233 6.38 -5.51 10.53
CA PHE A 233 5.39 -6.55 10.86
C PHE A 233 5.17 -6.68 12.36
N GLU A 234 6.21 -6.58 13.19
CA GLU A 234 6.11 -6.59 14.65
C GLU A 234 5.28 -5.40 15.17
N ARG A 235 5.51 -4.21 14.62
CA ARG A 235 4.76 -3.00 14.97
C ARG A 235 3.29 -3.10 14.55
N LEU A 236 3.02 -3.61 13.34
CA LEU A 236 1.67 -3.87 12.85
C LEU A 236 0.95 -4.92 13.73
N TYR A 237 1.66 -5.99 14.10
CA TYR A 237 1.14 -6.98 15.03
C TYR A 237 0.74 -6.38 16.39
N GLN A 238 1.61 -5.54 16.96
CA GLN A 238 1.34 -4.89 18.24
C GLN A 238 0.10 -4.00 18.20
N SER A 239 -0.14 -3.33 17.07
CA SER A 239 -1.30 -2.45 16.91
C SER A 239 -2.64 -3.17 16.71
N LEU A 240 -2.64 -4.47 16.38
CA LEU A 240 -3.84 -5.29 16.26
C LEU A 240 -4.45 -5.63 17.63
N LEU A 241 -5.78 -5.74 17.68
CA LEU A 241 -6.48 -6.39 18.79
C LEU A 241 -6.12 -7.88 18.86
N PRO A 242 -6.17 -8.52 20.06
CA PRO A 242 -6.26 -9.97 20.14
C PRO A 242 -7.44 -10.46 19.30
N GLY A 243 -7.20 -11.44 18.44
CA GLY A 243 -8.19 -11.91 17.47
C GLY A 243 -8.37 -11.05 16.22
N GLY A 244 -7.65 -9.92 16.11
CA GLY A 244 -7.62 -9.08 14.90
C GLY A 244 -6.90 -9.75 13.73
N PHE A 245 -7.11 -9.24 12.51
CA PHE A 245 -6.65 -9.86 11.27
C PHE A 245 -5.56 -9.04 10.60
N PHE A 246 -4.58 -9.74 10.07
CA PHE A 246 -3.48 -9.19 9.27
C PHE A 246 -3.48 -9.84 7.89
N VAL A 247 -3.53 -9.02 6.84
CA VAL A 247 -3.54 -9.49 5.45
C VAL A 247 -2.31 -8.95 4.74
N ILE A 248 -1.52 -9.85 4.14
CA ILE A 248 -0.34 -9.52 3.34
C ILE A 248 -0.49 -10.09 1.93
N GLY A 249 0.38 -9.67 1.00
CA GLY A 249 0.35 -10.13 -0.39
C GLY A 249 0.76 -11.60 -0.55
N ILE A 250 0.37 -12.22 -1.67
CA ILE A 250 0.65 -13.64 -1.96
C ILE A 250 2.17 -13.94 -1.95
N GLY A 251 2.99 -13.00 -2.46
CA GLY A 251 4.45 -13.14 -2.47
C GLY A 251 5.14 -12.81 -1.14
N GLU A 252 4.40 -12.42 -0.12
CA GLU A 252 4.92 -12.05 1.20
C GLU A 252 4.76 -13.20 2.19
N ASN A 253 5.57 -13.19 3.25
CA ASN A 253 5.50 -14.19 4.31
C ASN A 253 5.91 -13.59 5.65
N LEU A 254 5.57 -14.30 6.73
CA LEU A 254 5.85 -13.91 8.11
C LEU A 254 7.12 -14.59 8.67
N HIS A 255 8.01 -15.09 7.81
CA HIS A 255 9.22 -15.79 8.25
C HIS A 255 10.19 -14.86 9.00
N GLY A 256 10.76 -15.41 10.05
CA GLY A 256 11.82 -14.76 10.85
C GLY A 256 11.34 -13.64 11.76
N LEU A 257 10.03 -13.55 12.04
CA LEU A 257 9.50 -12.70 13.10
C LEU A 257 9.91 -13.22 14.48
N ASP A 258 9.90 -12.32 15.47
CA ASP A 258 10.16 -12.67 16.85
C ASP A 258 9.11 -13.69 17.36
N SER A 259 9.52 -14.56 18.31
CA SER A 259 8.64 -15.57 18.90
C SER A 259 7.47 -14.99 19.70
N SER A 260 7.50 -13.72 20.04
CA SER A 260 6.38 -13.00 20.66
C SER A 260 5.25 -12.69 19.66
N VAL A 261 5.54 -12.73 18.35
CA VAL A 261 4.56 -12.50 17.29
C VAL A 261 3.87 -13.82 16.96
N ARG A 262 2.63 -13.95 17.42
CA ARG A 262 1.84 -15.17 17.25
C ARG A 262 0.67 -14.96 16.32
N PHE A 263 0.78 -15.48 15.11
CA PHE A 263 -0.28 -15.51 14.13
C PHE A 263 -0.75 -16.94 13.87
N MET A 264 -2.04 -17.10 13.68
CA MET A 264 -2.66 -18.31 13.15
C MET A 264 -3.14 -18.04 11.72
N ALA A 265 -2.81 -18.90 10.77
CA ALA A 265 -3.37 -18.83 9.43
C ALA A 265 -4.90 -18.93 9.48
N ASN A 266 -5.61 -17.96 8.94
CA ASN A 266 -7.08 -17.93 8.88
C ASN A 266 -7.59 -18.43 7.51
N SER A 267 -6.73 -18.55 6.52
CA SER A 267 -6.99 -19.13 5.22
C SER A 267 -5.97 -20.23 4.92
N LYS A 268 -6.34 -21.19 4.07
CA LYS A 268 -5.44 -22.26 3.59
C LYS A 268 -4.69 -21.83 2.32
N THR A 269 -5.21 -20.86 1.59
CA THR A 269 -4.71 -20.46 0.27
C THR A 269 -4.24 -19.03 0.24
N GLU A 270 -4.78 -18.17 1.11
CA GLU A 270 -4.50 -16.74 1.13
C GLU A 270 -3.74 -16.32 2.40
N ASN A 271 -2.92 -15.29 2.29
CA ASN A 271 -2.15 -14.76 3.39
C ASN A 271 -3.01 -13.88 4.33
N ILE A 272 -4.02 -14.49 4.93
CA ILE A 272 -4.89 -13.91 5.95
C ILE A 272 -4.55 -14.56 7.28
N PHE A 273 -4.08 -13.78 8.23
CA PHE A 273 -3.61 -14.23 9.53
C PHE A 273 -4.44 -13.62 10.65
N LYS A 274 -4.67 -14.39 11.71
CA LYS A 274 -5.34 -13.93 12.93
C LYS A 274 -4.33 -13.85 14.06
N LYS A 275 -4.30 -12.71 14.76
CA LYS A 275 -3.51 -12.53 15.99
C LYS A 275 -4.05 -13.42 17.10
N LEU A 276 -3.17 -14.17 17.77
CA LEU A 276 -3.48 -14.98 18.94
C LEU A 276 -3.40 -14.18 20.23
#